data_df5e88c57b98b56b498005f46724d2ea
#
_entry.id   df5e88c57b98b56b498005f46724d2ea
#
_cell.length_a   1.000
_cell.length_b   1.000
_cell.length_c   1.000
_cell.angle_alpha   90.00
_cell.angle_beta   90.00
_cell.angle_gamma   90.00
#
_symmetry.space_group_name_H-M   'P 1'
#
loop_
_entity.id
_entity.type
_entity.pdbx_description
1 polymer ?
#
loop_
_entity_poly.entity_id
_entity_poly.type
_entity_poly.pdbx_seq_one_letter_code
_entity_poly.pdbx_strand_id
1 'polypeptide(L)'
;MDETPEVSGDLILDQAYISNNNMIHDLEQKGFGEIENGKLILKSFETLYLLYTHKLFLKKNKKQINFDTFMNICQKTNSEILTKFLIFRDLKTRGYIVKDGFGFGSDFRVYERGHFGEKGAKFLIFGLNEGQQEKMGALQKKINEITQMGKEPIIAVIERR
;
A
#
# COMPACT_ATOMS: atom_id res chain seq x y z
N MET A 1 -6.64 26.49 6.76
CA MET A 1 -5.81 26.58 5.57
C MET A 1 -6.20 25.44 4.64
N ASP A 2 -6.75 25.80 3.49
CA ASP A 2 -7.17 24.77 2.53
C ASP A 2 -5.93 24.14 1.91
N GLU A 3 -5.67 22.90 2.29
CA GLU A 3 -4.61 22.15 1.65
C GLU A 3 -5.11 21.67 0.30
N THR A 4 -4.69 22.35 -0.76
CA THR A 4 -4.92 21.86 -2.11
C THR A 4 -4.09 20.60 -2.31
N PRO A 5 -4.71 19.49 -2.75
CA PRO A 5 -3.93 18.28 -3.08
C PRO A 5 -2.86 18.59 -4.12
N GLU A 6 -1.65 18.13 -3.86
CA GLU A 6 -0.52 18.36 -4.76
C GLU A 6 -0.56 17.50 -6.03
N VAL A 7 -1.27 16.37 -5.97
CA VAL A 7 -1.27 15.36 -7.03
C VAL A 7 -2.68 15.13 -7.52
N SER A 8 -2.83 15.11 -8.85
CA SER A 8 -4.10 14.81 -9.51
C SER A 8 -3.99 13.47 -10.22
N GLY A 9 -4.98 12.61 -10.04
CA GLY A 9 -5.01 11.29 -10.64
C GLY A 9 -6.38 10.91 -11.18
N ASP A 10 -6.38 10.01 -12.15
CA ASP A 10 -7.58 9.47 -12.76
C ASP A 10 -7.85 8.06 -12.23
N LEU A 11 -9.08 7.81 -11.82
CA LEU A 11 -9.49 6.50 -11.34
C LEU A 11 -9.89 5.61 -12.51
N ILE A 12 -9.23 4.46 -12.60
CA ILE A 12 -9.58 3.40 -13.55
C ILE A 12 -9.70 2.11 -12.73
N LEU A 13 -10.90 1.56 -12.64
CA LEU A 13 -11.25 0.41 -11.78
C LEU A 13 -10.97 0.77 -10.30
N ASP A 14 -9.96 0.16 -9.69
CA ASP A 14 -9.58 0.40 -8.31
C ASP A 14 -8.16 0.98 -8.18
N GLN A 15 -7.64 1.56 -9.24
CA GLN A 15 -6.28 2.11 -9.28
C GLN A 15 -6.30 3.56 -9.76
N ALA A 16 -5.36 4.35 -9.23
CA ALA A 16 -5.17 5.73 -9.66
C ALA A 16 -4.03 5.81 -10.66
N TYR A 17 -4.23 6.57 -11.72
CA TYR A 17 -3.25 6.78 -12.78
C TYR A 17 -2.79 8.23 -12.75
N ILE A 18 -1.50 8.45 -12.59
CA ILE A 18 -0.88 9.78 -12.53
C ILE A 18 -0.11 10.02 -13.82
N SER A 19 -0.39 11.15 -14.49
CA SER A 19 0.20 11.46 -15.79
C SER A 19 1.22 12.61 -15.76
N ASN A 20 1.19 13.46 -14.74
CA ASN A 20 2.11 14.61 -14.64
C ASN A 20 3.50 14.14 -14.24
N ASN A 21 4.51 14.43 -15.07
CA ASN A 21 5.88 13.95 -14.87
C ASN A 21 6.51 14.38 -13.54
N ASN A 22 6.27 15.62 -13.11
CA ASN A 22 6.81 16.11 -11.85
C ASN A 22 6.20 15.38 -10.65
N MET A 23 4.89 15.12 -10.71
CA MET A 23 4.18 14.38 -9.68
C MET A 23 4.61 12.92 -9.65
N ILE A 24 4.80 12.30 -10.83
CA ILE A 24 5.29 10.93 -10.95
C ILE A 24 6.66 10.80 -10.28
N HIS A 25 7.58 11.71 -10.60
CA HIS A 25 8.93 11.67 -10.04
C HIS A 25 8.92 11.79 -8.52
N ASP A 26 8.15 12.73 -7.98
CA ASP A 26 8.04 12.96 -6.54
C ASP A 26 7.50 11.73 -5.82
N LEU A 27 6.40 11.16 -6.33
CA LEU A 27 5.79 9.98 -5.72
C LEU A 27 6.69 8.74 -5.82
N GLU A 28 7.33 8.57 -6.97
CA GLU A 28 8.23 7.42 -7.17
C GLU A 28 9.41 7.46 -6.20
N GLN A 29 9.98 8.65 -5.96
CA GLN A 29 11.07 8.81 -5.00
C GLN A 29 10.63 8.44 -3.57
N LYS A 30 9.37 8.68 -3.25
CA LYS A 30 8.80 8.31 -1.95
C LYS A 30 8.37 6.84 -1.87
N GLY A 31 8.58 6.08 -2.94
CA GLY A 31 8.29 4.67 -2.99
C GLY A 31 6.86 4.32 -3.37
N PHE A 32 6.07 5.25 -3.91
CA PHE A 32 4.71 5.00 -4.34
C PHE A 32 4.63 4.54 -5.78
N GLY A 33 3.78 3.55 -6.03
CA GLY A 33 3.38 3.15 -7.36
C GLY A 33 4.46 2.51 -8.23
N GLU A 34 4.07 2.22 -9.44
CA GLU A 34 4.97 1.68 -10.47
C GLU A 34 4.68 2.35 -11.80
N ILE A 35 5.73 2.59 -12.57
CA ILE A 35 5.59 3.24 -13.88
C ILE A 35 5.24 2.20 -14.93
N GLU A 36 4.21 2.47 -15.69
CA GLU A 36 3.77 1.63 -16.80
C GLU A 36 3.25 2.52 -17.92
N ASN A 37 3.82 2.38 -19.11
CA ASN A 37 3.45 3.18 -20.28
C ASN A 37 3.48 4.70 -20.03
N GLY A 38 4.51 5.16 -19.31
CA GLY A 38 4.70 6.59 -19.03
C GLY A 38 3.81 7.17 -17.95
N LYS A 39 3.01 6.34 -17.29
CA LYS A 39 2.13 6.77 -16.19
C LYS A 39 2.50 6.04 -14.91
N LEU A 40 2.30 6.71 -13.78
CA LEU A 40 2.45 6.07 -12.48
C LEU A 40 1.12 5.47 -12.07
N ILE A 41 1.12 4.18 -11.77
CA ILE A 41 -0.08 3.46 -11.35
C ILE A 41 0.03 3.19 -9.86
N LEU A 42 -0.94 3.68 -9.09
CA LEU A 42 -1.02 3.47 -7.65
C LEU A 42 -1.93 2.28 -7.34
N LYS A 43 -1.49 1.43 -6.44
CA LYS A 43 -2.34 0.37 -5.90
C LYS A 43 -3.45 0.98 -5.04
N SER A 44 -4.49 0.21 -4.76
CA SER A 44 -5.63 0.71 -4.00
C SER A 44 -5.24 1.22 -2.61
N PHE A 45 -4.39 0.50 -1.88
CA PHE A 45 -3.97 0.94 -0.55
C PHE A 45 -3.11 2.21 -0.60
N GLU A 46 -2.30 2.39 -1.65
CA GLU A 46 -1.53 3.62 -1.86
C GLU A 46 -2.46 4.80 -2.16
N THR A 47 -3.45 4.57 -3.01
CA THR A 47 -4.45 5.58 -3.37
C THR A 47 -5.24 6.01 -2.13
N LEU A 48 -5.70 5.05 -1.33
CA LEU A 48 -6.41 5.32 -0.08
C LEU A 48 -5.56 6.16 0.87
N TYR A 49 -4.28 5.83 1.02
CA TYR A 49 -3.38 6.58 1.89
C TYR A 49 -3.22 8.04 1.44
N LEU A 50 -3.03 8.26 0.14
CA LEU A 50 -2.87 9.61 -0.40
C LEU A 50 -4.17 10.42 -0.32
N LEU A 51 -5.33 9.77 -0.45
CA LEU A 51 -6.62 10.42 -0.18
C LEU A 51 -6.78 10.75 1.30
N TYR A 52 -6.42 9.82 2.18
CA TYR A 52 -6.51 10.01 3.62
C TYR A 52 -5.65 11.19 4.11
N THR A 53 -4.47 11.34 3.52
CA THR A 53 -3.55 12.43 3.89
C THR A 53 -3.76 13.70 3.10
N HIS A 54 -4.82 13.76 2.28
CA HIS A 54 -5.17 14.92 1.43
C HIS A 54 -4.06 15.32 0.45
N LYS A 55 -3.32 14.34 -0.05
CA LYS A 55 -2.25 14.56 -1.03
C LYS A 55 -2.68 14.30 -2.46
N LEU A 56 -3.80 13.60 -2.65
CA LEU A 56 -4.28 13.18 -3.97
C LEU A 56 -5.66 13.73 -4.23
N PHE A 57 -5.84 14.33 -5.41
CA PHE A 57 -7.13 14.65 -5.97
C PHE A 57 -7.49 13.56 -6.98
N LEU A 58 -8.41 12.68 -6.60
CA LEU A 58 -8.83 11.56 -7.45
C LEU A 58 -10.12 11.92 -8.17
N LYS A 59 -10.17 11.67 -9.47
CA LYS A 59 -11.35 11.98 -10.26
C LYS A 59 -11.71 10.83 -11.20
N LYS A 60 -13.00 10.72 -11.47
CA LYS A 60 -13.54 9.79 -12.47
C LYS A 60 -14.64 10.54 -13.23
N ASN A 61 -14.51 10.60 -14.57
CA ASN A 61 -15.47 11.32 -15.42
C ASN A 61 -15.69 12.77 -14.92
N LYS A 62 -14.59 13.45 -14.61
CA LYS A 62 -14.57 14.84 -14.11
C LYS A 62 -15.18 15.03 -12.73
N LYS A 63 -15.59 13.95 -12.05
CA LYS A 63 -16.11 14.02 -10.68
C LYS A 63 -15.05 13.61 -9.68
N GLN A 64 -14.93 14.38 -8.60
CA GLN A 64 -14.02 14.05 -7.51
C GLN A 64 -14.52 12.82 -6.76
N ILE A 65 -13.58 11.93 -6.46
CA ILE A 65 -13.84 10.74 -5.66
C ILE A 65 -13.13 10.92 -4.32
N ASN A 66 -13.90 10.93 -3.23
CA ASN A 66 -13.32 11.07 -1.90
C ASN A 66 -12.91 9.71 -1.31
N PHE A 67 -12.27 9.76 -0.13
CA PHE A 67 -11.79 8.56 0.55
C PHE A 67 -12.92 7.53 0.79
N ASP A 68 -14.04 7.97 1.34
CA ASP A 68 -15.14 7.05 1.68
C ASP A 68 -15.72 6.37 0.45
N THR A 69 -15.92 7.13 -0.61
CA THR A 69 -16.42 6.58 -1.88
C THR A 69 -15.43 5.58 -2.46
N PHE A 70 -14.14 5.91 -2.45
CA PHE A 70 -13.13 5.00 -2.98
C PHE A 70 -12.99 3.74 -2.11
N MET A 71 -13.05 3.88 -0.79
CA MET A 71 -13.02 2.73 0.11
C MET A 71 -14.18 1.76 -0.21
N ASN A 72 -15.38 2.29 -0.44
CA ASN A 72 -16.53 1.48 -0.81
C ASN A 72 -16.30 0.74 -2.15
N ILE A 73 -15.69 1.41 -3.12
CA ILE A 73 -15.37 0.78 -4.39
C ILE A 73 -14.40 -0.39 -4.18
N CYS A 74 -13.35 -0.17 -3.40
CA CYS A 74 -12.32 -1.19 -3.15
C CYS A 74 -12.87 -2.38 -2.39
N GLN A 75 -13.75 -2.15 -1.42
CA GLN A 75 -14.32 -3.23 -0.59
C GLN A 75 -15.19 -4.21 -1.40
N LYS A 76 -15.72 -3.78 -2.53
CA LYS A 76 -16.52 -4.66 -3.39
C LYS A 76 -15.68 -5.76 -4.02
N THR A 77 -14.40 -5.50 -4.27
CA THR A 77 -13.50 -6.45 -4.92
C THR A 77 -12.48 -7.07 -3.97
N ASN A 78 -12.25 -6.42 -2.82
CA ASN A 78 -11.27 -6.89 -1.84
C ASN A 78 -11.78 -6.61 -0.43
N SER A 79 -12.33 -7.64 0.22
CA SER A 79 -12.87 -7.53 1.58
C SER A 79 -11.79 -7.21 2.64
N GLU A 80 -10.53 -7.45 2.34
CA GLU A 80 -9.40 -7.23 3.24
C GLU A 80 -8.75 -5.84 3.06
N ILE A 81 -9.30 -4.99 2.18
CA ILE A 81 -8.65 -3.72 1.85
C ILE A 81 -8.54 -2.77 3.05
N LEU A 82 -9.52 -2.77 3.95
CA LEU A 82 -9.46 -1.92 5.14
C LEU A 82 -8.28 -2.31 6.03
N THR A 83 -8.13 -3.62 6.29
CA THR A 83 -7.00 -4.14 7.07
C THR A 83 -5.68 -3.78 6.40
N LYS A 84 -5.60 -4.00 5.11
CA LYS A 84 -4.39 -3.70 4.33
C LYS A 84 -4.06 -2.20 4.39
N PHE A 85 -5.06 -1.34 4.25
CA PHE A 85 -4.87 0.11 4.35
C PHE A 85 -4.38 0.54 5.74
N LEU A 86 -4.97 -0.01 6.81
CA LEU A 86 -4.58 0.36 8.17
C LEU A 86 -3.12 -0.01 8.46
N ILE A 87 -2.68 -1.18 8.01
CA ILE A 87 -1.30 -1.61 8.14
C ILE A 87 -0.36 -0.70 7.32
N PHE A 88 -0.73 -0.44 6.07
CA PHE A 88 0.04 0.44 5.20
C PHE A 88 0.20 1.83 5.81
N ARG A 89 -0.89 2.39 6.32
CA ARG A 89 -0.88 3.70 6.97
C ARG A 89 0.08 3.74 8.16
N ASP A 90 0.05 2.73 9.01
CA ASP A 90 0.93 2.66 10.17
C ASP A 90 2.40 2.63 9.74
N LEU A 91 2.72 1.79 8.77
CA LEU A 91 4.09 1.64 8.29
C LEU A 91 4.60 2.92 7.60
N LYS A 92 3.76 3.56 6.79
CA LYS A 92 4.13 4.82 6.14
C LYS A 92 4.36 5.94 7.15
N THR A 93 3.52 6.01 8.19
CA THR A 93 3.66 6.99 9.25
C THR A 93 5.00 6.83 9.98
N ARG A 94 5.50 5.62 10.09
CA ARG A 94 6.81 5.32 10.68
C ARG A 94 7.98 5.61 9.73
N GLY A 95 7.69 5.97 8.49
CA GLY A 95 8.71 6.37 7.52
C GLY A 95 9.28 5.26 6.67
N TYR A 96 8.71 4.08 6.70
CA TYR A 96 9.14 2.98 5.85
C TYR A 96 8.67 3.16 4.41
N ILE A 97 9.40 2.55 3.47
CA ILE A 97 8.92 2.37 2.12
C ILE A 97 8.25 1.00 2.04
N VAL A 98 7.00 0.98 1.61
CA VAL A 98 6.14 -0.20 1.68
C VAL A 98 5.63 -0.51 0.28
N LYS A 99 5.89 -1.73 -0.18
CA LYS A 99 5.41 -2.22 -1.48
C LYS A 99 4.50 -3.41 -1.27
N ASP A 100 3.72 -3.73 -2.28
CA ASP A 100 2.84 -4.90 -2.26
C ASP A 100 3.66 -6.16 -1.99
N GLY A 101 3.05 -7.14 -1.35
CA GLY A 101 3.72 -8.36 -0.96
C GLY A 101 4.12 -9.23 -2.15
N PHE A 102 5.18 -9.98 -1.96
CA PHE A 102 5.72 -10.87 -2.97
C PHE A 102 6.31 -12.11 -2.28
N GLY A 103 5.82 -13.27 -2.66
CA GLY A 103 6.29 -14.53 -2.09
C GLY A 103 5.74 -14.81 -0.69
N PHE A 104 5.65 -16.07 -0.32
CA PHE A 104 5.20 -16.57 0.99
C PHE A 104 3.79 -16.12 1.41
N GLY A 105 3.02 -15.46 0.51
CA GLY A 105 1.70 -14.92 0.85
C GLY A 105 1.73 -13.68 1.70
N SER A 106 2.85 -12.95 1.72
CA SER A 106 2.96 -11.69 2.47
C SER A 106 2.05 -10.60 1.90
N ASP A 107 1.55 -9.74 2.78
CA ASP A 107 0.75 -8.59 2.37
C ASP A 107 1.61 -7.44 1.87
N PHE A 108 2.77 -7.21 2.49
CA PHE A 108 3.68 -6.14 2.13
C PHE A 108 5.15 -6.56 2.22
N ARG A 109 5.96 -5.88 1.41
CA ARG A 109 7.42 -5.86 1.51
C ARG A 109 7.82 -4.49 2.05
N VAL A 110 8.68 -4.46 3.06
CA VAL A 110 9.07 -3.20 3.71
C VAL A 110 10.58 -3.00 3.61
N TYR A 111 10.96 -1.80 3.19
CA TYR A 111 12.34 -1.38 3.02
C TYR A 111 12.66 -0.31 4.06
N GLU A 112 13.87 -0.35 4.60
CA GLU A 112 14.33 0.71 5.48
C GLU A 112 14.55 2.01 4.70
N ARG A 113 14.48 3.14 5.39
CA ARG A 113 14.78 4.44 4.80
C ARG A 113 16.15 4.43 4.14
N GLY A 114 16.21 4.99 2.93
CA GLY A 114 17.47 5.12 2.19
C GLY A 114 17.98 3.85 1.53
N HIS A 115 17.30 2.71 1.75
CA HIS A 115 17.73 1.44 1.18
C HIS A 115 16.88 0.96 0.01
N PHE A 116 15.83 1.70 -0.32
CA PHE A 116 14.97 1.34 -1.45
C PHE A 116 15.76 1.47 -2.76
N GLY A 117 15.76 0.39 -3.53
CA GLY A 117 16.52 0.33 -4.78
C GLY A 117 17.97 -0.14 -4.63
N GLU A 118 18.53 -0.09 -3.41
CA GLU A 118 19.91 -0.54 -3.16
C GLU A 118 19.97 -1.93 -2.55
N LYS A 119 19.01 -2.25 -1.69
CA LYS A 119 18.91 -3.52 -0.99
C LYS A 119 17.52 -4.11 -1.16
N GLY A 120 17.42 -5.42 -1.00
CA GLY A 120 16.12 -6.10 -0.96
C GLY A 120 15.29 -5.68 0.26
N ALA A 121 14.04 -6.05 0.26
CA ALA A 121 13.16 -5.79 1.39
C ALA A 121 13.69 -6.46 2.66
N LYS A 122 13.66 -5.73 3.78
CA LYS A 122 14.11 -6.25 5.07
C LYS A 122 13.01 -7.05 5.77
N PHE A 123 11.77 -6.55 5.70
CA PHE A 123 10.64 -7.15 6.41
C PHE A 123 9.58 -7.63 5.43
N LEU A 124 8.95 -8.75 5.78
CA LEU A 124 7.74 -9.22 5.12
C LEU A 124 6.59 -9.14 6.12
N ILE A 125 5.53 -8.43 5.76
CA ILE A 125 4.41 -8.16 6.67
C ILE A 125 3.25 -9.08 6.32
N PHE A 126 2.70 -9.71 7.36
CA PHE A 126 1.53 -10.59 7.26
C PHE A 126 0.43 -10.01 8.13
N GLY A 127 -0.64 -9.52 7.51
CA GLY A 127 -1.78 -8.98 8.23
C GLY A 127 -2.74 -10.06 8.67
N LEU A 128 -3.16 -10.01 9.92
CA LEU A 128 -4.14 -10.93 10.46
C LEU A 128 -5.28 -10.17 11.11
N ASN A 129 -6.50 -10.63 10.85
CA ASN A 129 -7.68 -10.23 11.61
C ASN A 129 -7.97 -11.29 12.66
N GLU A 130 -8.78 -10.95 13.65
CA GLU A 130 -9.26 -11.93 14.61
C GLU A 130 -9.89 -13.14 13.88
N GLY A 131 -9.54 -14.34 14.31
CA GLY A 131 -10.10 -15.58 13.76
C GLY A 131 -9.35 -16.16 12.58
N GLN A 132 -8.26 -15.56 12.10
CA GLN A 132 -7.49 -16.08 10.97
C GLN A 132 -6.37 -17.02 11.41
N GLN A 133 -6.71 -18.03 12.20
CA GLN A 133 -5.73 -18.99 12.72
C GLN A 133 -5.08 -19.84 11.63
N GLU A 134 -5.79 -20.14 10.57
CA GLU A 134 -5.26 -20.92 9.46
C GLU A 134 -4.11 -20.21 8.75
N LYS A 135 -4.23 -18.89 8.58
CA LYS A 135 -3.18 -18.07 7.99
C LYS A 135 -1.93 -18.08 8.87
N MET A 136 -2.10 -18.01 10.18
CA MET A 136 -1.02 -18.10 11.15
C MET A 136 -0.29 -19.45 11.06
N GLY A 137 -1.03 -20.55 11.00
CA GLY A 137 -0.45 -21.90 10.89
C GLY A 137 0.35 -22.07 9.61
N ALA A 138 -0.15 -21.56 8.49
CA ALA A 138 0.56 -21.60 7.22
C ALA A 138 1.85 -20.79 7.28
N LEU A 139 1.83 -19.64 7.95
CA LEU A 139 3.01 -18.79 8.11
C LEU A 139 4.10 -19.47 8.94
N GLN A 140 3.72 -20.16 10.04
CA GLN A 140 4.68 -20.84 10.90
C GLN A 140 5.55 -21.83 10.13
N LYS A 141 5.00 -22.48 9.12
CA LYS A 141 5.73 -23.43 8.28
C LYS A 141 6.79 -22.73 7.41
N LYS A 142 6.66 -21.45 7.16
CA LYS A 142 7.52 -20.68 6.24
C LYS A 142 8.55 -19.81 6.96
N ILE A 143 8.45 -19.67 8.28
CA ILE A 143 9.31 -18.77 9.05
C ILE A 143 10.80 -19.07 8.84
N ASN A 144 11.19 -20.34 8.87
CA ASN A 144 12.59 -20.71 8.70
C ASN A 144 13.12 -20.32 7.32
N GLU A 145 12.33 -20.52 6.27
CA GLU A 145 12.71 -20.15 4.91
C GLU A 145 12.90 -18.64 4.78
N ILE A 146 11.96 -17.88 5.35
CA ILE A 146 12.01 -16.42 5.34
C ILE A 146 13.26 -15.92 6.06
N THR A 147 13.56 -16.48 7.22
CA THR A 147 14.72 -16.11 8.02
C THR A 147 16.03 -16.46 7.30
N GLN A 148 16.10 -17.60 6.64
CA GLN A 148 17.28 -17.99 5.86
C GLN A 148 17.55 -17.07 4.68
N MET A 149 16.52 -16.42 4.16
CA MET A 149 16.66 -15.42 3.10
C MET A 149 17.16 -14.07 3.62
N GLY A 150 17.41 -13.94 4.92
CA GLY A 150 17.82 -12.68 5.52
C GLY A 150 16.70 -11.67 5.74
N LYS A 151 15.45 -12.13 5.70
CA LYS A 151 14.28 -11.27 5.88
C LYS A 151 13.61 -11.60 7.21
N GLU A 152 12.95 -10.60 7.79
CA GLU A 152 12.24 -10.75 9.04
C GLU A 152 10.73 -10.78 8.79
N PRO A 153 10.02 -11.85 9.20
CA PRO A 153 8.56 -11.87 9.14
C PRO A 153 7.98 -11.06 10.30
N ILE A 154 7.01 -10.21 10.00
CA ILE A 154 6.30 -9.43 11.00
C ILE A 154 4.81 -9.71 10.83
N ILE A 155 4.15 -10.03 11.95
CA ILE A 155 2.72 -10.26 11.97
C ILE A 155 2.03 -9.03 12.52
N ALA A 156 1.19 -8.41 11.70
CA ALA A 156 0.39 -7.26 12.08
C ALA A 156 -1.03 -7.73 12.38
N VAL A 157 -1.46 -7.59 13.61
CA VAL A 157 -2.80 -8.03 14.04
C VAL A 157 -3.71 -6.81 14.15
N ILE A 158 -4.86 -6.88 13.48
CA ILE A 158 -5.88 -5.85 13.55
C ILE A 158 -7.00 -6.33 14.46
N GLU A 159 -7.21 -5.62 15.56
CA GLU A 159 -8.30 -5.88 16.46
C GLU A 159 -9.51 -5.03 16.06
N ARG A 160 -10.64 -5.69 15.92
CA ARG A 160 -11.91 -4.99 15.74
C ARG A 160 -12.54 -4.79 17.13
N ARG A 161 -12.78 -3.55 17.44
CA ARG A 161 -13.53 -3.19 18.64
C ARG A 161 -14.96 -2.80 18.27
#